data_87017eab60a1faa0c9b07327ed131627
#
_entry.id   87017eab60a1faa0c9b07327ed131627
#
_cell.length_a   1.000
_cell.length_b   1.000
_cell.length_c   1.000
_cell.angle_alpha   90.00
_cell.angle_beta   90.00
_cell.angle_gamma   90.00
#
_symmetry.space_group_name_H-M   'P 1'
#
loop_
_entity.id
_entity.type
_entity.pdbx_description
1 polymer ?
#
loop_
_entity_poly.entity_id
_entity_poly.type
_entity_poly.pdbx_seq_one_letter_code
_entity_poly.pdbx_strand_id
1 'polypeptide(L)'
;LPAFIDHITAAVRSHEPLPADAAGQDHLAARIRDAGVEKPSAIPTTTPELAATVSRKAWLLERNGMGIQRLVLDLTPANPRYEVTFDSSRPDLPREPVAGPLGLDGKYRTAQQGPNAVIAIKGHWLDAQTFQLISRSVADGEVTVVTLKFEDGGKAVNVGLENNWGFRAQVRGRGE
;
A
#
# COMPACT_ATOMS: atom_id res chain seq x y z
N LEU A 1 14.13 -23.79 -6.68
CA LEU A 1 15.52 -23.40 -6.92
C LEU A 1 16.16 -24.16 -8.12
N PRO A 2 16.03 -25.50 -8.30
CA PRO A 2 16.66 -26.20 -9.44
C PRO A 2 16.27 -25.61 -10.80
N ALA A 3 14.99 -25.43 -11.06
CA ALA A 3 14.50 -24.88 -12.33
C ALA A 3 15.09 -23.48 -12.67
N PHE A 4 15.31 -22.64 -11.67
CA PHE A 4 15.92 -21.33 -11.87
C PHE A 4 17.41 -21.44 -12.27
N ILE A 5 18.14 -22.36 -11.62
CA ILE A 5 19.55 -22.64 -11.94
C ILE A 5 19.67 -23.23 -13.36
N ASP A 6 18.77 -24.16 -13.72
CA ASP A 6 18.73 -24.76 -15.04
C ASP A 6 18.52 -23.72 -16.15
N HIS A 7 17.63 -22.73 -15.93
CA HIS A 7 17.42 -21.64 -16.88
C HIS A 7 18.64 -20.74 -17.01
N ILE A 8 19.33 -20.42 -15.91
CA ILE A 8 20.57 -19.60 -15.97
C ILE A 8 21.66 -20.39 -16.68
N THR A 9 21.86 -21.66 -16.33
CA THR A 9 22.89 -22.49 -16.93
C THR A 9 22.67 -22.67 -18.43
N ALA A 10 21.41 -22.87 -18.85
CA ALA A 10 21.06 -22.97 -20.26
C ALA A 10 21.25 -21.65 -21.05
N ALA A 11 21.23 -20.50 -20.36
CA ALA A 11 21.48 -19.19 -20.97
C ALA A 11 22.97 -18.90 -21.17
N VAL A 12 23.87 -19.59 -20.44
CA VAL A 12 25.33 -19.43 -20.59
C VAL A 12 25.80 -20.24 -21.81
N ARG A 13 26.09 -19.55 -22.91
CA ARG A 13 26.48 -20.17 -24.20
C ARG A 13 27.99 -20.12 -24.49
N SER A 14 28.72 -19.30 -23.73
CA SER A 14 30.16 -19.11 -23.92
C SER A 14 30.80 -18.64 -22.63
N HIS A 15 32.12 -18.93 -22.47
CA HIS A 15 32.97 -18.35 -21.44
C HIS A 15 33.60 -17.04 -21.88
N GLU A 16 33.50 -16.72 -23.17
CA GLU A 16 33.99 -15.46 -23.71
C GLU A 16 32.97 -14.35 -23.51
N PRO A 17 33.41 -13.10 -23.33
CA PRO A 17 32.52 -11.96 -23.31
C PRO A 17 31.66 -11.90 -24.57
N LEU A 18 30.38 -11.62 -24.40
CA LEU A 18 29.50 -11.41 -25.54
C LEU A 18 29.96 -10.18 -26.35
N PRO A 19 29.86 -10.23 -27.68
CA PRO A 19 30.13 -9.05 -28.50
C PRO A 19 29.19 -7.91 -28.11
N ALA A 20 29.66 -6.67 -28.28
CA ALA A 20 28.82 -5.50 -27.98
C ALA A 20 27.57 -5.51 -28.86
N ASP A 21 26.39 -5.44 -28.19
CA ASP A 21 25.09 -5.35 -28.81
C ASP A 21 24.42 -4.03 -28.40
N ALA A 22 24.70 -2.97 -29.16
CA ALA A 22 24.15 -1.65 -28.91
C ALA A 22 22.62 -1.64 -29.00
N ALA A 23 22.03 -2.35 -29.95
CA ALA A 23 20.57 -2.43 -30.11
C ALA A 23 19.92 -3.15 -28.93
N GLY A 24 20.52 -4.24 -28.46
CA GLY A 24 20.07 -4.95 -27.26
C GLY A 24 20.17 -4.09 -25.99
N GLN A 25 21.25 -3.31 -25.85
CA GLN A 25 21.41 -2.37 -24.73
C GLN A 25 20.35 -1.26 -24.75
N ASP A 26 20.07 -0.68 -25.92
CA ASP A 26 19.04 0.35 -26.08
C ASP A 26 17.65 -0.21 -25.77
N HIS A 27 17.35 -1.42 -26.24
CA HIS A 27 16.12 -2.12 -25.93
C HIS A 27 15.97 -2.40 -24.42
N LEU A 28 17.02 -2.90 -23.77
CA LEU A 28 17.05 -3.12 -22.34
C LEU A 28 16.82 -1.81 -21.56
N ALA A 29 17.52 -0.74 -21.94
CA ALA A 29 17.36 0.57 -21.32
C ALA A 29 15.93 1.11 -21.49
N ALA A 30 15.29 0.91 -22.65
CA ALA A 30 13.90 1.25 -22.86
C ALA A 30 12.98 0.44 -21.96
N ARG A 31 13.18 -0.88 -21.87
CA ARG A 31 12.39 -1.76 -20.98
C ARG A 31 12.53 -1.39 -19.51
N ILE A 32 13.71 -1.02 -19.05
CA ILE A 32 13.96 -0.55 -17.67
C ILE A 32 13.21 0.75 -17.42
N ARG A 33 13.27 1.72 -18.33
CA ARG A 33 12.51 2.97 -18.22
C ARG A 33 11.00 2.71 -18.14
N ASP A 34 10.48 1.88 -19.04
CA ASP A 34 9.05 1.54 -19.08
C ASP A 34 8.58 0.80 -17.81
N ALA A 35 9.41 -0.09 -17.27
CA ALA A 35 9.13 -0.79 -16.02
C ALA A 35 9.18 0.15 -14.80
N GLY A 36 10.00 1.21 -14.85
CA GLY A 36 10.06 2.23 -13.80
C GLY A 36 8.88 3.19 -13.80
N VAL A 37 8.04 3.20 -14.85
CA VAL A 37 6.84 4.02 -14.92
C VAL A 37 5.64 3.25 -14.41
N GLU A 38 5.17 3.60 -13.20
CA GLU A 38 3.92 3.02 -12.67
C GLU A 38 2.74 3.42 -13.56
N LYS A 39 2.06 2.41 -14.11
CA LYS A 39 0.79 2.62 -14.81
C LYS A 39 -0.32 2.77 -13.77
N PRO A 40 -1.14 3.83 -13.84
CA PRO A 40 -2.27 3.98 -12.93
C PRO A 40 -3.16 2.73 -13.01
N SER A 41 -3.58 2.23 -11.85
CA SER A 41 -4.65 1.23 -11.81
C SER A 41 -5.95 1.87 -12.29
N ALA A 42 -6.80 1.11 -12.95
CA ALA A 42 -8.18 1.54 -13.19
C ALA A 42 -8.84 1.74 -11.83
N ILE A 43 -9.29 2.96 -11.55
CA ILE A 43 -10.03 3.32 -10.34
C ILE A 43 -11.40 3.84 -10.74
N PRO A 44 -12.43 3.64 -9.92
CA PRO A 44 -13.71 4.32 -10.12
C PRO A 44 -13.49 5.83 -10.16
N THR A 45 -14.07 6.49 -11.15
CA THR A 45 -13.89 7.93 -11.38
C THR A 45 -14.70 8.81 -10.43
N THR A 46 -15.62 8.21 -9.67
CA THR A 46 -16.55 8.94 -8.81
C THR A 46 -16.12 8.85 -7.36
N THR A 47 -15.80 10.00 -6.76
CA THR A 47 -15.61 10.12 -5.32
C THR A 47 -16.98 10.23 -4.65
N PRO A 48 -17.36 9.34 -3.71
CA PRO A 48 -18.64 9.41 -3.04
C PRO A 48 -18.74 10.67 -2.16
N GLU A 49 -19.98 11.15 -1.95
CA GLU A 49 -20.24 12.27 -1.01
C GLU A 49 -19.74 11.96 0.41
N LEU A 50 -19.79 10.69 0.80
CA LEU A 50 -19.29 10.22 2.09
C LEU A 50 -17.79 10.54 2.29
N ALA A 51 -17.00 10.65 1.23
CA ALA A 51 -15.59 10.98 1.32
C ALA A 51 -15.33 12.27 2.07
N ALA A 52 -16.15 13.30 1.87
CA ALA A 52 -16.05 14.57 2.60
C ALA A 52 -16.32 14.41 4.10
N THR A 53 -17.29 13.55 4.45
CA THR A 53 -17.68 13.30 5.84
C THR A 53 -16.63 12.51 6.62
N VAL A 54 -15.96 11.56 5.96
CA VAL A 54 -14.98 10.67 6.62
C VAL A 54 -13.55 11.18 6.53
N SER A 55 -13.28 12.13 5.62
CA SER A 55 -11.95 12.74 5.49
C SER A 55 -11.57 13.51 6.75
N ARG A 56 -10.34 13.31 7.22
CA ARG A 56 -9.76 13.89 8.45
C ARG A 56 -10.42 13.49 9.75
N LYS A 57 -11.40 12.60 9.69
CA LYS A 57 -12.02 12.03 10.86
C LYS A 57 -11.08 11.00 11.50
N ALA A 58 -10.96 11.05 12.83
CA ALA A 58 -10.26 10.04 13.58
C ALA A 58 -11.17 8.84 13.83
N TRP A 59 -10.65 7.65 13.60
CA TRP A 59 -11.34 6.39 13.85
C TRP A 59 -10.66 5.67 15.00
N LEU A 60 -11.32 5.59 16.14
CA LEU A 60 -10.86 4.80 17.28
C LEU A 60 -11.29 3.35 17.06
N LEU A 61 -10.32 2.47 16.96
CA LEU A 61 -10.52 1.04 16.73
C LEU A 61 -10.62 0.29 18.06
N GLU A 62 -11.51 -0.68 18.12
CA GLU A 62 -11.57 -1.62 19.22
C GLU A 62 -10.23 -2.38 19.35
N ARG A 63 -10.00 -2.95 20.55
CA ARG A 63 -8.77 -3.72 20.79
C ARG A 63 -8.64 -4.85 19.78
N ASN A 64 -7.48 -4.91 19.12
CA ASN A 64 -7.24 -5.85 18.03
C ASN A 64 -5.82 -6.39 18.03
N GLY A 65 -5.61 -7.52 17.34
CA GLY A 65 -4.30 -8.18 17.26
C GLY A 65 -3.23 -7.40 16.51
N MET A 66 -3.61 -6.41 15.69
CA MET A 66 -2.68 -5.54 14.97
C MET A 66 -2.13 -4.42 15.86
N GLY A 67 -2.76 -4.16 17.02
CA GLY A 67 -2.41 -3.07 17.90
C GLY A 67 -2.72 -1.68 17.35
N ILE A 68 -3.52 -1.57 16.30
CA ILE A 68 -3.95 -0.26 15.76
C ILE A 68 -5.02 0.31 16.68
N GLN A 69 -4.76 1.48 17.27
CA GLN A 69 -5.71 2.19 18.11
C GLN A 69 -6.49 3.27 17.36
N ARG A 70 -5.81 3.97 16.47
CA ARG A 70 -6.39 5.12 15.76
C ARG A 70 -5.95 5.15 14.32
N LEU A 71 -6.88 5.47 13.44
CA LEU A 71 -6.66 5.68 12.01
C LEU A 71 -7.25 7.03 11.60
N VAL A 72 -6.49 7.80 10.81
CA VAL A 72 -6.98 9.01 10.14
C VAL A 72 -6.65 8.92 8.66
N LEU A 73 -7.62 9.26 7.83
CA LEU A 73 -7.42 9.41 6.39
C LEU A 73 -7.77 10.84 5.99
N ASP A 74 -6.83 11.57 5.42
CA ASP A 74 -7.12 12.81 4.69
C ASP A 74 -7.30 12.44 3.22
N LEU A 75 -8.52 12.46 2.74
CA LEU A 75 -8.90 12.13 1.38
C LEU A 75 -9.01 13.38 0.49
N THR A 76 -8.47 14.53 0.94
CA THR A 76 -8.44 15.76 0.17
C THR A 76 -7.52 15.58 -1.05
N PRO A 77 -8.01 15.78 -2.28
CA PRO A 77 -7.23 15.49 -3.50
C PRO A 77 -5.89 16.22 -3.61
N ALA A 78 -5.78 17.41 -3.03
CA ALA A 78 -4.56 18.20 -3.10
C ALA A 78 -3.39 17.62 -2.30
N ASN A 79 -3.66 16.91 -1.19
CA ASN A 79 -2.62 16.33 -0.34
C ASN A 79 -3.15 15.15 0.47
N PRO A 80 -3.52 14.05 -0.20
CA PRO A 80 -4.07 12.89 0.51
C PRO A 80 -3.02 12.24 1.40
N ARG A 81 -3.41 11.90 2.62
CA ARG A 81 -2.51 11.34 3.64
C ARG A 81 -3.23 10.30 4.49
N TYR A 82 -2.43 9.47 5.14
CA TYR A 82 -2.87 8.58 6.21
C TYR A 82 -2.05 8.82 7.47
N GLU A 83 -2.63 8.49 8.61
CA GLU A 83 -1.97 8.44 9.91
C GLU A 83 -2.52 7.25 10.70
N VAL A 84 -1.64 6.46 11.29
CA VAL A 84 -1.96 5.30 12.13
C VAL A 84 -1.25 5.43 13.46
N THR A 85 -1.98 5.29 14.56
CA THR A 85 -1.43 5.23 15.91
C THR A 85 -1.60 3.82 16.45
N PHE A 86 -0.54 3.30 17.05
CA PHE A 86 -0.50 1.95 17.60
C PHE A 86 -0.60 1.96 19.13
N ASP A 87 -0.90 0.79 19.69
CA ASP A 87 -0.94 0.56 21.11
C ASP A 87 0.47 0.69 21.74
N SER A 88 0.66 1.73 22.52
CA SER A 88 1.92 2.04 23.17
C SER A 88 2.36 0.99 24.21
N SER A 89 1.45 0.11 24.64
CA SER A 89 1.80 -1.02 25.52
C SER A 89 2.51 -2.15 24.80
N ARG A 90 2.54 -2.12 23.45
CA ARG A 90 3.20 -3.10 22.61
C ARG A 90 4.59 -2.63 22.18
N PRO A 91 5.67 -3.18 22.74
CA PRO A 91 7.04 -2.73 22.47
C PRO A 91 7.52 -3.07 21.04
N ASP A 92 6.84 -3.99 20.38
CA ASP A 92 7.10 -4.41 18.99
C ASP A 92 6.49 -3.48 17.93
N LEU A 93 5.67 -2.51 18.36
CA LEU A 93 5.00 -1.56 17.47
C LEU A 93 5.59 -0.14 17.59
N PRO A 94 5.43 0.70 16.55
CA PRO A 94 5.86 2.10 16.60
C PRO A 94 5.21 2.85 17.77
N ARG A 95 5.99 3.62 18.51
CA ARG A 95 5.49 4.48 19.60
C ARG A 95 4.91 5.80 19.07
N GLU A 96 5.50 6.31 18.01
CA GLU A 96 5.04 7.52 17.34
C GLU A 96 4.04 7.15 16.24
N PRO A 97 3.09 8.03 15.92
CA PRO A 97 2.19 7.82 14.80
C PRO A 97 2.95 7.61 13.49
N VAL A 98 2.52 6.64 12.74
CA VAL A 98 3.04 6.36 11.40
C VAL A 98 2.16 7.08 10.39
N ALA A 99 2.74 8.00 9.64
CA ALA A 99 2.01 8.81 8.67
C ALA A 99 2.74 8.89 7.33
N GLY A 100 1.99 9.12 6.27
CA GLY A 100 2.57 9.27 4.95
C GLY A 100 1.58 9.76 3.89
N PRO A 101 2.07 10.04 2.69
CA PRO A 101 1.21 10.39 1.56
C PRO A 101 0.42 9.18 1.08
N LEU A 102 -0.76 9.45 0.51
CA LEU A 102 -1.68 8.46 -0.03
C LEU A 102 -1.96 8.73 -1.50
N GLY A 103 -1.82 7.74 -2.38
CA GLY A 103 -2.18 7.87 -3.79
C GLY A 103 -3.67 7.64 -4.00
N LEU A 104 -4.40 8.62 -4.53
CA LEU A 104 -5.81 8.50 -4.91
C LEU A 104 -6.03 8.45 -6.43
N ASP A 105 -4.97 8.56 -7.21
CA ASP A 105 -4.96 8.58 -8.68
C ASP A 105 -4.56 7.22 -9.30
N GLY A 106 -4.66 6.15 -8.51
CA GLY A 106 -4.27 4.80 -8.92
C GLY A 106 -2.76 4.53 -8.87
N LYS A 107 -1.94 5.51 -8.46
CA LYS A 107 -0.49 5.36 -8.30
C LYS A 107 -0.11 5.31 -6.83
N TYR A 108 0.95 4.59 -6.54
CA TYR A 108 1.51 4.54 -5.19
C TYR A 108 2.19 5.87 -4.81
N ARG A 109 2.11 6.19 -3.53
CA ARG A 109 2.95 7.21 -2.88
C ARG A 109 3.83 6.51 -1.86
N THR A 110 5.11 6.86 -1.84
CA THR A 110 6.09 6.25 -0.95
C THR A 110 6.36 7.12 0.26
N ALA A 111 6.56 6.47 1.41
CA ALA A 111 7.03 7.10 2.63
C ALA A 111 8.15 6.27 3.25
N GLN A 112 9.17 6.94 3.74
CA GLN A 112 10.22 6.33 4.55
C GLN A 112 9.69 6.18 5.99
N GLN A 113 9.73 4.97 6.53
CA GLN A 113 9.25 4.68 7.89
C GLN A 113 10.35 4.12 8.81
N GLY A 114 11.58 4.33 8.44
CA GLY A 114 12.77 3.86 9.15
C GLY A 114 13.95 3.75 8.21
N PRO A 115 15.14 3.42 8.70
CA PRO A 115 16.35 3.40 7.88
C PRO A 115 16.25 2.52 6.62
N ASN A 116 15.51 1.41 6.72
CA ASN A 116 15.37 0.42 5.64
C ASN A 116 13.90 0.10 5.32
N ALA A 117 12.95 0.86 5.84
CA ALA A 117 11.53 0.61 5.67
C ALA A 117 10.88 1.67 4.76
N VAL A 118 10.66 1.31 3.51
CA VAL A 118 9.90 2.12 2.56
C VAL A 118 8.56 1.46 2.33
N ILE A 119 7.49 2.21 2.58
CA ILE A 119 6.12 1.77 2.35
C ILE A 119 5.54 2.57 1.18
N ALA A 120 4.90 1.88 0.26
CA ALA A 120 4.18 2.46 -0.86
C ALA A 120 2.68 2.22 -0.70
N ILE A 121 1.87 3.30 -0.67
CA ILE A 121 0.43 3.21 -0.40
C ILE A 121 -0.38 3.92 -1.47
N LYS A 122 -1.46 3.27 -1.88
CA LYS A 122 -2.54 3.87 -2.67
C LYS A 122 -3.90 3.44 -2.15
N GLY A 123 -4.93 4.20 -2.50
CA GLY A 123 -6.30 3.87 -2.12
C GLY A 123 -7.31 4.33 -3.16
N HIS A 124 -8.48 3.73 -3.10
CA HIS A 124 -9.60 4.07 -3.96
C HIS A 124 -10.92 3.62 -3.32
N TRP A 125 -12.00 4.20 -3.78
CA TRP A 125 -13.34 3.77 -3.40
C TRP A 125 -13.75 2.55 -4.24
N LEU A 126 -14.23 1.50 -3.57
CA LEU A 126 -14.82 0.33 -4.24
C LEU A 126 -16.29 0.58 -4.58
N ASP A 127 -16.97 1.29 -3.69
CA ASP A 127 -18.37 1.70 -3.81
C ASP A 127 -18.65 2.96 -2.96
N ALA A 128 -19.92 3.33 -2.78
CA ALA A 128 -20.29 4.55 -2.05
C ALA A 128 -19.95 4.55 -0.54
N GLN A 129 -19.64 3.39 0.04
CA GLN A 129 -19.40 3.22 1.48
C GLN A 129 -18.09 2.50 1.80
N THR A 130 -17.41 1.98 0.79
CA THR A 130 -16.22 1.13 0.98
C THR A 130 -14.99 1.75 0.33
N PHE A 131 -13.99 2.05 1.16
CA PHE A 131 -12.68 2.53 0.73
C PHE A 131 -11.63 1.44 0.92
N GLN A 132 -10.76 1.24 -0.04
CA GLN A 132 -9.68 0.27 0.02
C GLN A 132 -8.32 0.96 -0.04
N LEU A 133 -7.42 0.56 0.85
CA LEU A 133 -6.01 0.89 0.83
C LEU A 133 -5.20 -0.34 0.40
N ILE A 134 -4.20 -0.14 -0.41
CA ILE A 134 -3.22 -1.15 -0.76
C ILE A 134 -1.85 -0.63 -0.36
N SER A 135 -1.23 -1.30 0.60
CA SER A 135 0.12 -1.01 1.09
C SER A 135 1.10 -2.05 0.58
N ARG A 136 2.29 -1.62 0.18
CA ARG A 136 3.41 -2.48 -0.18
C ARG A 136 4.63 -2.10 0.61
N SER A 137 5.20 -3.04 1.32
CA SER A 137 6.54 -2.93 1.87
C SER A 137 7.57 -3.24 0.78
N VAL A 138 8.48 -2.31 0.52
CA VAL A 138 9.50 -2.48 -0.52
C VAL A 138 10.61 -3.42 -0.06
N ALA A 139 10.84 -3.51 1.26
CA ALA A 139 11.94 -4.28 1.82
C ALA A 139 11.73 -5.79 1.76
N ASP A 140 10.51 -6.26 2.02
CA ASP A 140 10.19 -7.68 2.20
C ASP A 140 9.10 -8.20 1.25
N GLY A 141 8.51 -7.29 0.44
CA GLY A 141 7.49 -7.66 -0.54
C GLY A 141 6.11 -7.94 0.05
N GLU A 142 5.87 -7.57 1.31
CA GLU A 142 4.54 -7.64 1.89
C GLU A 142 3.57 -6.73 1.13
N VAL A 143 2.42 -7.29 0.79
CA VAL A 143 1.28 -6.55 0.24
C VAL A 143 0.13 -6.69 1.22
N THR A 144 -0.31 -5.57 1.78
CA THR A 144 -1.44 -5.53 2.70
C THR A 144 -2.58 -4.78 2.06
N VAL A 145 -3.76 -5.38 2.08
CA VAL A 145 -5.01 -4.76 1.66
C VAL A 145 -5.83 -4.43 2.90
N VAL A 146 -6.18 -3.17 3.05
CA VAL A 146 -7.06 -2.68 4.13
C VAL A 146 -8.36 -2.18 3.52
N THR A 147 -9.46 -2.79 3.91
CA THR A 147 -10.80 -2.43 3.45
C THR A 147 -11.56 -1.76 4.59
N LEU A 148 -12.00 -0.53 4.37
CA LEU A 148 -12.76 0.27 5.32
C LEU A 148 -14.20 0.38 4.81
N LYS A 149 -15.13 -0.29 5.49
CA LYS A 149 -16.56 -0.16 5.23
C LYS A 149 -17.18 0.78 6.26
N PHE A 150 -17.58 1.95 5.81
CA PHE A 150 -18.20 2.97 6.64
C PHE A 150 -19.69 2.69 6.81
N GLU A 151 -20.19 2.87 8.03
CA GLU A 151 -21.56 2.63 8.43
C GLU A 151 -22.14 3.89 9.08
N ASP A 152 -23.46 3.94 9.21
CA ASP A 152 -24.21 5.00 9.90
C ASP A 152 -23.84 6.42 9.42
N GLY A 153 -23.70 6.60 8.10
CA GLY A 153 -23.30 7.89 7.53
C GLY A 153 -21.88 8.32 7.94
N GLY A 154 -20.97 7.38 8.16
CA GLY A 154 -19.62 7.65 8.58
C GLY A 154 -19.48 7.91 10.09
N LYS A 155 -20.29 7.29 10.94
CA LYS A 155 -20.12 7.28 12.40
C LYS A 155 -19.42 6.04 12.91
N ALA A 156 -19.47 4.96 12.14
CA ALA A 156 -18.77 3.70 12.43
C ALA A 156 -18.01 3.22 11.19
N VAL A 157 -17.01 2.41 11.41
CA VAL A 157 -16.21 1.77 10.36
C VAL A 157 -15.91 0.31 10.73
N ASN A 158 -16.04 -0.59 9.77
CA ASN A 158 -15.49 -1.93 9.86
C ASN A 158 -14.21 -1.97 9.01
N VAL A 159 -13.09 -2.31 9.64
CA VAL A 159 -11.77 -2.40 9.02
C VAL A 159 -11.42 -3.87 8.85
N GLY A 160 -11.34 -4.33 7.62
CA GLY A 160 -10.78 -5.61 7.24
C GLY A 160 -9.33 -5.44 6.79
N LEU A 161 -8.46 -6.31 7.21
CA LEU A 161 -7.07 -6.33 6.78
C LEU A 161 -6.70 -7.75 6.35
N GLU A 162 -6.04 -7.86 5.20
CA GLU A 162 -5.43 -9.11 4.72
C GLU A 162 -4.08 -8.84 4.06
N ASN A 163 -3.17 -9.79 4.16
CA ASN A 163 -1.88 -9.68 3.47
C ASN A 163 -1.58 -10.94 2.64
N ASN A 164 -0.57 -10.84 1.76
CA ASN A 164 -0.14 -11.92 0.88
C ASN A 164 0.55 -13.10 1.62
N TRP A 165 0.76 -12.98 2.94
CA TRP A 165 1.27 -14.08 3.79
C TRP A 165 0.15 -14.85 4.51
N GLY A 166 -1.12 -14.51 4.22
CA GLY A 166 -2.29 -15.21 4.76
C GLY A 166 -2.79 -14.65 6.09
N PHE A 167 -2.23 -13.54 6.58
CA PHE A 167 -2.79 -12.86 7.76
C PHE A 167 -4.13 -12.21 7.39
N ARG A 168 -5.11 -12.35 8.29
CA ARG A 168 -6.43 -11.71 8.19
C ARG A 168 -6.89 -11.22 9.54
N ALA A 169 -7.46 -10.04 9.58
CA ALA A 169 -8.06 -9.45 10.77
C ALA A 169 -9.27 -8.60 10.41
N GLN A 170 -10.19 -8.47 11.35
CA GLN A 170 -11.30 -7.53 11.28
C GLN A 170 -11.43 -6.80 12.62
N VAL A 171 -11.76 -5.53 12.56
CA VAL A 171 -11.96 -4.71 13.75
C VAL A 171 -13.00 -3.62 13.46
N ARG A 172 -13.80 -3.30 14.46
CA ARG A 172 -14.75 -2.18 14.42
C ARG A 172 -14.14 -0.93 15.00
N GLY A 173 -14.51 0.22 14.45
CA GLY A 173 -14.11 1.52 14.94
C GLY A 173 -15.25 2.50 14.98
N ARG A 174 -15.06 3.56 15.77
CA ARG A 174 -16.00 4.69 15.88
C ARG A 174 -15.30 5.96 15.48
N GLY A 175 -16.00 6.81 14.74
CA GLY A 175 -15.52 8.13 14.39
C GLY A 175 -15.67 9.11 15.56
N GLU A 176 -14.60 9.87 15.83
CA GLU A 176 -14.60 11.03 16.72
C GLU A 176 -15.04 12.30 16.01
#